data_2c46de70d416cd8bc8df56f46a2f90d8
#
_entry.id   2c46de70d416cd8bc8df56f46a2f90d8
#
_cell.length_a   1.000
_cell.length_b   1.000
_cell.length_c   1.000
_cell.angle_alpha   90.00
_cell.angle_beta   90.00
_cell.angle_gamma   90.00
#
_symmetry.space_group_name_H-M   'P 1'
#
loop_
_entity.id
_entity.type
_entity.pdbx_description
1 polymer ?
#
loop_
_entity_poly.entity_id
_entity_poly.type
_entity_poly.pdbx_seq_one_letter_code
_entity_poly.pdbx_strand_id
1 'polypeptide(L)'
;FDESTRCVAFGGKLMVVGFTSGRIADVATNIPLIKGFSIVGLRAGEYARRFPERGRAIQRAITTLAEEGRITPAIDRTLPLSRWRE
;
A
#
# COMPACT_ATOMS: atom_id res chain seq x y z
N PHE A 1 0.37 11.82 0.17
CA PHE A 1 1.80 11.69 0.53
C PHE A 1 2.27 12.87 1.37
N ASP A 2 2.05 14.10 0.94
CA ASP A 2 2.54 15.31 1.62
C ASP A 2 2.02 15.39 3.07
N GLU A 3 0.73 15.19 3.29
CA GLU A 3 0.13 15.14 4.62
C GLU A 3 0.72 14.00 5.47
N SER A 4 1.02 12.86 4.84
CA SER A 4 1.62 11.71 5.54
C SER A 4 2.99 12.03 6.11
N THR A 5 3.79 12.87 5.42
CA THR A 5 5.10 13.31 5.94
C THR A 5 4.98 14.12 7.22
N ARG A 6 3.83 14.76 7.47
CA ARG A 6 3.55 15.54 8.69
C ARG A 6 3.10 14.65 9.84
N CYS A 7 2.42 13.54 9.56
CA CYS A 7 1.80 12.66 10.54
C CYS A 7 2.68 11.50 11.00
N VAL A 8 3.72 11.12 10.22
CA VAL A 8 4.59 10.00 10.55
C VAL A 8 5.40 10.28 11.82
N ALA A 9 5.44 9.31 12.73
CA ALA A 9 6.19 9.40 13.97
C ALA A 9 7.70 9.20 13.78
N PHE A 10 8.50 9.62 14.74
CA PHE A 10 9.93 9.33 14.79
C PHE A 10 10.18 7.81 14.74
N GLY A 11 11.11 7.35 13.92
CA GLY A 11 11.37 5.93 13.66
C GLY A 11 10.33 5.24 12.76
N GLY A 12 9.28 5.95 12.33
CA GLY A 12 8.24 5.42 11.48
C GLY A 12 8.67 5.16 10.04
N LYS A 13 7.79 4.54 9.25
CA LYS A 13 8.01 4.25 7.84
C LYS A 13 6.86 4.77 6.99
N LEU A 14 7.17 5.57 5.98
CA LEU A 14 6.23 6.01 4.96
C LEU A 14 6.39 5.13 3.72
N MET A 15 5.40 4.29 3.45
CA MET A 15 5.44 3.33 2.36
C MET A 15 4.96 3.96 1.06
N VAL A 16 5.77 3.88 0.00
CA VAL A 16 5.39 4.31 -1.36
C VAL A 16 4.87 3.09 -2.11
N VAL A 17 3.55 3.02 -2.30
CA VAL A 17 2.85 1.87 -2.88
C VAL A 17 2.42 2.12 -4.32
N GLY A 18 2.10 3.36 -4.69
CA GLY A 18 1.65 3.74 -6.03
C GLY A 18 1.30 5.22 -6.15
N PHE A 19 0.83 5.61 -7.33
CA PHE A 19 0.62 7.02 -7.72
C PHE A 19 -0.76 7.21 -8.36
N THR A 20 -1.82 6.97 -7.59
CA THR A 20 -3.21 7.08 -8.07
C THR A 20 -3.79 8.48 -7.98
N SER A 21 -3.08 9.43 -7.34
CA SER A 21 -3.53 10.82 -7.17
C SER A 21 -3.30 11.73 -8.39
N GLY A 22 -2.77 11.19 -9.50
CA GLY A 22 -2.49 11.96 -10.71
C GLY A 22 -1.13 12.63 -10.76
N ARG A 23 -0.33 12.54 -9.69
CA ARG A 23 1.05 13.04 -9.68
C ARG A 23 2.00 12.10 -8.93
N ILE A 24 3.26 12.14 -9.30
CA ILE A 24 4.34 11.52 -8.52
C ILE A 24 4.69 12.50 -7.38
N ALA A 25 4.70 11.99 -6.16
CA ALA A 25 5.02 12.81 -4.99
C ALA A 25 6.51 13.07 -4.88
N ASP A 26 6.86 14.26 -4.44
CA ASP A 26 8.23 14.66 -4.13
C ASP A 26 8.37 14.89 -2.62
N VAL A 27 9.58 14.71 -2.12
CA VAL A 27 9.92 15.06 -0.74
C VAL A 27 11.33 15.64 -0.67
N ALA A 28 11.45 16.76 0.00
CA ALA A 28 12.76 17.32 0.30
C ALA A 28 13.47 16.42 1.33
N THR A 29 14.71 16.03 1.05
CA THR A 29 15.44 15.01 1.84
C THR A 29 15.74 15.43 3.29
N ASN A 30 15.68 16.73 3.59
CA ASN A 30 15.79 17.24 4.95
C ASN A 30 14.57 16.85 5.82
N ILE A 31 13.39 16.61 5.23
CA ILE A 31 12.19 16.25 5.98
C ILE A 31 12.34 14.90 6.71
N PRO A 32 12.66 13.78 6.03
CA PRO A 32 12.92 12.52 6.73
C PRO A 32 14.13 12.59 7.67
N LEU A 33 15.16 13.38 7.33
CA LEU A 33 16.31 13.58 8.20
C LEU A 33 15.91 14.24 9.53
N ILE A 34 15.23 15.39 9.48
CA ILE A 34 14.87 16.17 10.68
C ILE A 34 13.83 15.42 11.53
N LYS A 35 12.85 14.79 10.89
CA LYS A 35 11.76 14.07 11.57
C LYS A 35 12.14 12.64 11.95
N GLY A 36 13.25 12.11 11.49
CA GLY A 36 13.74 10.78 11.85
C GLY A 36 12.84 9.64 11.38
N PHE A 37 12.39 9.64 10.12
CA PHE A 37 11.61 8.55 9.54
C PHE A 37 12.18 8.04 8.22
N SER A 38 11.73 6.88 7.77
CA SER A 38 12.15 6.27 6.50
C SER A 38 11.07 6.35 5.45
N ILE A 39 11.49 6.57 4.19
CA ILE A 39 10.62 6.41 3.02
C ILE A 39 11.02 5.12 2.32
N VAL A 40 10.06 4.21 2.13
CA VAL A 40 10.30 2.84 1.66
C VAL A 40 9.42 2.53 0.46
N GLY A 41 10.04 2.21 -0.67
CA GLY A 41 9.32 1.73 -1.85
C GLY A 41 8.81 0.30 -1.66
N LEU A 42 7.55 0.05 -2.03
CA LEU A 42 6.92 -1.26 -1.95
C LEU A 42 6.39 -1.68 -3.32
N ARG A 43 6.96 -2.74 -3.88
CA ARG A 43 6.49 -3.37 -5.13
C ARG A 43 6.07 -4.81 -4.84
N ALA A 44 4.85 -4.99 -4.33
CA ALA A 44 4.35 -6.29 -3.87
C ALA A 44 4.40 -7.39 -4.94
N GLY A 45 4.00 -7.08 -6.18
CA GLY A 45 4.06 -8.03 -7.29
C GLY A 45 5.49 -8.43 -7.66
N GLU A 46 6.43 -7.48 -7.70
CA GLU A 46 7.84 -7.75 -7.95
C GLU A 46 8.49 -8.55 -6.81
N TYR A 47 8.13 -8.23 -5.58
CA TYR A 47 8.59 -8.98 -4.42
C TYR A 47 8.15 -10.45 -4.49
N ALA A 48 6.88 -10.71 -4.80
CA ALA A 48 6.36 -12.06 -4.95
C ALA A 48 7.01 -12.82 -6.12
N ARG A 49 7.35 -12.12 -7.21
CA ARG A 49 8.06 -12.70 -8.35
C ARG A 49 9.50 -13.10 -8.00
N ARG A 50 10.22 -12.27 -7.24
CA ARG A 50 11.60 -12.53 -6.81
C ARG A 50 11.68 -13.57 -5.70
N PHE A 51 10.68 -13.62 -4.84
CA PHE A 51 10.62 -14.51 -3.67
C PHE A 51 9.28 -15.27 -3.66
N PRO A 52 9.10 -16.26 -4.56
CA PRO A 52 7.79 -16.93 -4.75
C PRO A 52 7.23 -17.55 -3.48
N GLU A 53 8.07 -18.18 -2.66
CA GLU A 53 7.64 -18.80 -1.41
C GLU A 53 7.07 -17.76 -0.41
N ARG A 54 7.76 -16.62 -0.29
CA ARG A 54 7.31 -15.52 0.56
C ARG A 54 6.04 -14.88 0.01
N GLY A 55 5.95 -14.71 -1.32
CA GLY A 55 4.75 -14.22 -1.99
C GLY A 55 3.54 -15.11 -1.70
N ARG A 56 3.70 -16.44 -1.79
CA ARG A 56 2.65 -17.40 -1.43
C ARG A 56 2.26 -17.34 0.05
N ALA A 57 3.24 -17.20 0.94
CA ALA A 57 2.98 -17.07 2.36
C ALA A 57 2.18 -15.81 2.70
N ILE A 58 2.53 -14.67 2.09
CA ILE A 58 1.81 -13.40 2.24
C ILE A 58 0.38 -13.54 1.71
N GLN A 59 0.20 -14.14 0.52
CA GLN A 59 -1.13 -14.35 -0.06
C GLN A 59 -2.01 -15.22 0.84
N ARG A 60 -1.48 -16.32 1.38
CA ARG A 60 -2.21 -17.16 2.34
C ARG A 60 -2.62 -16.38 3.57
N ALA A 61 -1.71 -15.60 4.16
CA ALA A 61 -2.02 -14.80 5.34
C ALA A 61 -3.14 -13.78 5.07
N ILE A 62 -3.13 -13.12 3.91
CA ILE A 62 -4.19 -12.17 3.52
C ILE A 62 -5.53 -12.92 3.34
N THR A 63 -5.52 -14.07 2.67
CA THR A 63 -6.72 -14.90 2.48
C THR A 63 -7.31 -15.32 3.82
N THR A 64 -6.49 -15.83 4.74
CA THR A 64 -6.93 -16.19 6.09
C THR A 64 -7.58 -15.02 6.83
N LEU A 65 -6.97 -13.83 6.79
CA LEU A 65 -7.54 -12.63 7.42
C LEU A 65 -8.91 -12.26 6.82
N ALA A 66 -9.09 -12.45 5.52
CA ALA A 66 -10.36 -12.19 4.84
C ALA A 66 -11.41 -13.25 5.23
N GLU A 67 -11.06 -14.54 5.28
CA GLU A 67 -11.93 -15.64 5.70
C GLU A 67 -12.37 -15.49 7.17
N GLU A 68 -11.50 -14.99 8.03
CA GLU A 68 -11.80 -14.67 9.43
C GLU A 68 -12.62 -13.36 9.59
N GLY A 69 -12.94 -12.65 8.51
CA GLY A 69 -13.67 -11.39 8.54
C GLY A 69 -12.87 -10.21 9.13
N ARG A 70 -11.57 -10.35 9.31
CA ARG A 70 -10.68 -9.30 9.85
C ARG A 70 -10.30 -8.25 8.80
N ILE A 71 -10.44 -8.60 7.53
CA ILE A 71 -10.30 -7.68 6.40
C ILE A 71 -11.60 -7.77 5.60
N THR A 72 -12.32 -6.66 5.51
CA THR A 72 -13.58 -6.57 4.75
C THR A 72 -13.47 -5.38 3.80
N PRO A 73 -13.43 -5.62 2.47
CA PRO A 73 -13.44 -4.52 1.49
C PRO A 73 -14.76 -3.75 1.58
N ALA A 74 -14.68 -2.42 1.51
CA ALA A 74 -15.87 -1.59 1.30
C ALA A 74 -16.31 -1.71 -0.15
N ILE A 75 -17.51 -2.27 -0.38
CA ILE A 75 -18.09 -2.42 -1.71
C ILE A 75 -19.10 -1.31 -1.92
N ASP A 76 -18.82 -0.40 -2.86
CA ASP A 76 -19.71 0.70 -3.21
C ASP A 76 -21.00 0.16 -3.84
N ARG A 77 -20.88 -0.66 -4.88
CA ARG A 77 -22.03 -1.24 -5.59
C ARG A 77 -21.64 -2.50 -6.38
N THR A 78 -22.65 -3.30 -6.69
CA THR A 78 -22.50 -4.47 -7.57
C THR A 78 -23.21 -4.18 -8.88
N LEU A 79 -22.53 -4.43 -9.99
CA LEU A 79 -23.07 -4.24 -11.33
C LEU A 79 -23.06 -5.56 -12.11
N PRO A 80 -24.07 -5.81 -12.96
CA PRO A 80 -24.00 -6.93 -13.89
C PRO A 80 -22.87 -6.70 -14.90
N LEU A 81 -22.28 -7.78 -15.42
CA LEU A 81 -21.15 -7.70 -16.35
C LEU A 81 -21.44 -6.87 -17.60
N SER A 82 -22.70 -6.84 -18.04
CA SER A 82 -23.14 -6.01 -19.18
C SER A 82 -22.95 -4.51 -18.97
N ARG A 83 -22.84 -4.06 -17.70
CA ARG A 83 -22.65 -2.66 -17.30
C ARG A 83 -21.23 -2.35 -16.81
N TRP A 84 -20.26 -3.10 -17.25
CA TRP A 84 -18.87 -3.01 -16.78
C TRP A 84 -18.18 -1.66 -17.04
N ARG A 85 -18.74 -0.83 -17.91
CA ARG A 85 -18.20 0.50 -18.26
C ARG A 85 -18.70 1.63 -17.37
N GLU A 86 -19.64 1.37 -16.49
CA GLU A 86 -20.20 2.35 -15.55
C GLU A 86 -19.37 2.43 -14.25
#